data_7595756dd56de4e84bd87c4998343b85
#
_entry.id   7595756dd56de4e84bd87c4998343b85
#
_cell.length_a   1.000
_cell.length_b   1.000
_cell.length_c   1.000
_cell.angle_alpha   90.00
_cell.angle_beta   90.00
_cell.angle_gamma   90.00
#
_symmetry.space_group_name_H-M   'P 1'
#
loop_
_entity.id
_entity.type
_entity.pdbx_description
1 polymer ?
#
loop_
_entity_poly.entity_id
_entity_poly.type
_entity_poly.pdbx_seq_one_letter_code
_entity_poly.pdbx_strand_id
1 'polypeptide(L)'
;MIASAHAVGLYTIVSTNAQALTAELADALVRSGLNRIIVSIDGFAQDSYAAYRVGGSLEKALAGLRYLSEARQRHHAHICIELQVLRLQTNENEWQWIRRHYRELGATRLVFKTAQLYDYQHGHALMPSNPRYSRYRKTKEGTYRLHRSWIRRHWVNTPCYRLWSGCVITAEGEVLPC
;
A
#
# COMPACT_ATOMS: atom_id res chain seq x y z
N MET A 1 -10.24 -16.29 11.59
CA MET A 1 -10.53 -14.84 11.77
C MET A 1 -11.15 -14.21 10.53
N ILE A 2 -10.50 -14.13 9.34
CA ILE A 2 -11.09 -13.49 8.14
C ILE A 2 -12.43 -14.17 7.76
N ALA A 3 -12.47 -15.50 7.67
CA ALA A 3 -13.69 -16.23 7.36
C ALA A 3 -14.82 -15.99 8.38
N SER A 4 -14.50 -15.88 9.67
CA SER A 4 -15.49 -15.57 10.72
C SER A 4 -16.03 -14.15 10.58
N ALA A 5 -15.16 -13.18 10.26
CA ALA A 5 -15.57 -11.79 10.00
C ALA A 5 -16.45 -11.70 8.73
N HIS A 6 -16.09 -12.43 7.68
CA HIS A 6 -16.87 -12.52 6.45
C HIS A 6 -18.25 -13.12 6.70
N ALA A 7 -18.34 -14.19 7.50
CA ALA A 7 -19.59 -14.86 7.81
C ALA A 7 -20.63 -13.97 8.53
N VAL A 8 -20.16 -12.94 9.25
CA VAL A 8 -21.04 -11.93 9.90
C VAL A 8 -21.14 -10.63 9.11
N GLY A 9 -20.73 -10.64 7.84
CA GLY A 9 -20.91 -9.52 6.91
C GLY A 9 -19.91 -8.36 7.08
N LEU A 10 -18.82 -8.54 7.81
CA LEU A 10 -17.81 -7.50 7.98
C LEU A 10 -16.91 -7.37 6.74
N TYR A 11 -16.58 -6.14 6.38
CA TYR A 11 -15.64 -5.87 5.31
C TYR A 11 -14.21 -5.99 5.83
N THR A 12 -13.45 -6.92 5.28
CA THR A 12 -12.09 -7.26 5.73
C THR A 12 -11.03 -6.74 4.78
N ILE A 13 -9.95 -6.18 5.35
CA ILE A 13 -8.79 -5.67 4.61
C ILE A 13 -7.52 -6.21 5.24
N VAL A 14 -6.60 -6.68 4.40
CA VAL A 14 -5.23 -7.09 4.80
C VAL A 14 -4.21 -6.30 3.99
N SER A 15 -3.10 -5.92 4.61
CA SER A 15 -1.95 -5.32 3.93
C SER A 15 -0.75 -6.26 4.02
N THR A 16 0.00 -6.39 2.93
CA THR A 16 1.19 -7.23 2.87
C THR A 16 2.27 -6.62 1.97
N ASN A 17 3.54 -6.95 2.23
CA ASN A 17 4.65 -6.71 1.31
C ASN A 17 4.86 -7.88 0.33
N ALA A 18 4.06 -8.93 0.46
CA ALA A 18 4.06 -10.16 -0.34
C ALA A 18 5.37 -10.98 -0.34
N GLN A 19 6.34 -10.68 0.55
CA GLN A 19 7.63 -11.41 0.59
C GLN A 19 7.49 -12.88 1.01
N ALA A 20 6.53 -13.17 1.86
CA ALA A 20 6.26 -14.52 2.38
C ALA A 20 4.97 -15.13 1.80
N LEU A 21 4.40 -14.51 0.76
CA LEU A 21 3.14 -14.99 0.19
C LEU A 21 3.39 -16.15 -0.76
N THR A 22 2.91 -17.32 -0.37
CA THR A 22 2.94 -18.55 -1.22
C THR A 22 1.63 -18.71 -2.00
N ALA A 23 1.61 -19.61 -2.98
CA ALA A 23 0.41 -19.94 -3.73
C ALA A 23 -0.71 -20.49 -2.83
N GLU A 24 -0.35 -21.33 -1.85
CA GLU A 24 -1.27 -21.94 -0.88
C GLU A 24 -1.88 -20.86 0.04
N LEU A 25 -1.05 -19.91 0.52
CA LEU A 25 -1.51 -18.82 1.36
C LEU A 25 -2.42 -17.86 0.59
N ALA A 26 -2.07 -17.54 -0.66
CA ALA A 26 -2.92 -16.74 -1.55
C ALA A 26 -4.28 -17.41 -1.79
N ASP A 27 -4.29 -18.73 -2.04
CA ASP A 27 -5.51 -19.51 -2.19
C ASP A 27 -6.38 -19.49 -0.92
N ALA A 28 -5.77 -19.69 0.23
CA ALA A 28 -6.46 -19.66 1.52
C ALA A 28 -7.06 -18.26 1.82
N LEU A 29 -6.32 -17.17 1.52
CA LEU A 29 -6.81 -15.80 1.68
C LEU A 29 -8.01 -15.53 0.78
N VAL A 30 -7.96 -15.93 -0.47
CA VAL A 30 -9.07 -15.74 -1.41
C VAL A 30 -10.30 -16.54 -0.95
N ARG A 31 -10.14 -17.80 -0.56
CA ARG A 31 -11.24 -18.66 -0.08
C ARG A 31 -11.83 -18.21 1.25
N SER A 32 -11.08 -17.46 2.05
CA SER A 32 -11.57 -16.95 3.34
C SER A 32 -12.65 -15.86 3.22
N GLY A 33 -12.96 -15.39 2.00
CA GLY A 33 -13.90 -14.29 1.78
C GLY A 33 -13.30 -12.91 2.03
N LEU A 34 -11.94 -12.79 2.01
CA LEU A 34 -11.26 -11.49 2.13
C LEU A 34 -11.76 -10.52 1.04
N ASN A 35 -12.22 -9.34 1.46
CA ASN A 35 -12.76 -8.36 0.52
C ASN A 35 -11.67 -7.57 -0.21
N ARG A 36 -10.56 -7.24 0.49
CA ARG A 36 -9.47 -6.45 -0.10
C ARG A 36 -8.12 -6.85 0.47
N ILE A 37 -7.14 -7.02 -0.42
CA ILE A 37 -5.74 -7.14 -0.06
C ILE A 37 -4.95 -6.01 -0.67
N ILE A 38 -4.14 -5.33 0.16
CA ILE A 38 -3.24 -4.26 -0.25
C ILE A 38 -1.84 -4.87 -0.35
N VAL A 39 -1.32 -4.92 -1.57
CA VAL A 39 0.05 -5.38 -1.84
C VAL A 39 0.92 -4.15 -2.06
N SER A 40 1.90 -3.96 -1.18
CA SER A 40 2.77 -2.78 -1.20
C SER A 40 4.06 -3.09 -1.94
N ILE A 41 4.21 -2.57 -3.17
CA ILE A 41 5.40 -2.71 -4.01
C ILE A 41 5.85 -1.32 -4.44
N ASP A 42 7.01 -0.86 -3.92
CA ASP A 42 7.46 0.52 -4.03
C ASP A 42 8.60 0.73 -5.03
N GLY A 43 8.70 -0.13 -6.03
CA GLY A 43 9.63 -0.09 -7.15
C GLY A 43 9.44 -1.30 -8.06
N PHE A 44 9.78 -1.17 -9.34
CA PHE A 44 9.58 -2.21 -10.37
C PHE A 44 10.89 -2.55 -11.10
N ALA A 45 12.01 -1.99 -10.66
CA ALA A 45 13.36 -2.53 -10.80
C ALA A 45 13.87 -2.93 -9.41
N GLN A 46 14.72 -3.94 -9.31
CA GLN A 46 15.19 -4.42 -7.99
C GLN A 46 15.87 -3.31 -7.20
N ASP A 47 16.64 -2.44 -7.85
CA ASP A 47 17.35 -1.34 -7.18
C ASP A 47 16.37 -0.27 -6.64
N SER A 48 15.37 0.15 -7.42
CA SER A 48 14.35 1.10 -6.97
C SER A 48 13.50 0.53 -5.85
N TYR A 49 13.19 -0.77 -5.91
CA TYR A 49 12.46 -1.50 -4.88
C TYR A 49 13.27 -1.59 -3.57
N ALA A 50 14.52 -2.05 -3.66
CA ALA A 50 15.40 -2.25 -2.50
C ALA A 50 15.83 -0.94 -1.84
N ALA A 51 15.82 0.18 -2.55
CA ALA A 51 16.13 1.49 -2.00
C ALA A 51 15.19 1.90 -0.85
N TYR A 52 13.95 1.43 -0.86
CA TYR A 52 12.99 1.63 0.22
C TYR A 52 12.69 0.34 0.99
N ARG A 53 12.56 -0.78 0.31
CA ARG A 53 12.30 -2.11 0.87
C ARG A 53 13.61 -2.86 1.09
N VAL A 54 14.43 -2.35 1.99
CA VAL A 54 15.77 -2.90 2.28
C VAL A 54 15.68 -4.40 2.59
N GLY A 55 16.51 -5.19 1.90
CA GLY A 55 16.52 -6.66 2.02
C GLY A 55 15.35 -7.38 1.34
N GLY A 56 14.43 -6.65 0.72
CA GLY A 56 13.31 -7.25 0.00
C GLY A 56 13.69 -7.72 -1.42
N SER A 57 13.00 -8.76 -1.90
CA SER A 57 13.08 -9.26 -3.28
C SER A 57 11.86 -8.79 -4.06
N LEU A 58 12.09 -8.05 -5.15
CA LEU A 58 11.02 -7.64 -6.06
C LEU A 58 10.37 -8.86 -6.72
N GLU A 59 11.17 -9.86 -7.10
CA GLU A 59 10.69 -11.12 -7.69
C GLU A 59 9.67 -11.82 -6.79
N LYS A 60 9.98 -11.96 -5.47
CA LYS A 60 9.05 -12.54 -4.50
C LYS A 60 7.77 -11.72 -4.36
N ALA A 61 7.88 -10.40 -4.33
CA ALA A 61 6.72 -9.52 -4.21
C ALA A 61 5.80 -9.63 -5.44
N LEU A 62 6.37 -9.69 -6.65
CA LEU A 62 5.61 -9.88 -7.89
C LEU A 62 5.02 -11.29 -7.99
N ALA A 63 5.76 -12.32 -7.56
CA ALA A 63 5.24 -13.69 -7.49
C ALA A 63 4.02 -13.76 -6.55
N GLY A 64 4.08 -13.15 -5.37
CA GLY A 64 2.95 -13.08 -4.45
C GLY A 64 1.72 -12.38 -5.04
N LEU A 65 1.93 -11.28 -5.78
CA LEU A 65 0.84 -10.58 -6.49
C LEU A 65 0.20 -11.48 -7.56
N ARG A 66 1.03 -12.23 -8.31
CA ARG A 66 0.57 -13.20 -9.30
C ARG A 66 -0.24 -14.34 -8.67
N TYR A 67 0.23 -14.92 -7.56
CA TYR A 67 -0.49 -15.99 -6.83
C TYR A 67 -1.90 -15.53 -6.40
N LEU A 68 -2.02 -14.31 -5.91
CA LEU A 68 -3.33 -13.73 -5.58
C LEU A 68 -4.25 -13.62 -6.80
N SER A 69 -3.71 -13.17 -7.93
CA SER A 69 -4.46 -13.04 -9.17
C SER A 69 -4.93 -14.40 -9.69
N GLU A 70 -4.06 -15.40 -9.69
CA GLU A 70 -4.36 -16.76 -10.10
C GLU A 70 -5.42 -17.40 -9.18
N ALA A 71 -5.28 -17.26 -7.86
CA ALA A 71 -6.27 -17.75 -6.90
C ALA A 71 -7.63 -17.05 -7.09
N ARG A 72 -7.62 -15.72 -7.30
CA ARG A 72 -8.85 -14.96 -7.59
C ARG A 72 -9.56 -15.49 -8.83
N GLN A 73 -8.82 -15.77 -9.90
CA GLN A 73 -9.39 -16.31 -11.15
C GLN A 73 -9.92 -17.73 -10.95
N ARG A 74 -9.13 -18.60 -10.30
CA ARG A 74 -9.49 -20.00 -10.03
C ARG A 74 -10.79 -20.13 -9.25
N HIS A 75 -11.00 -19.26 -8.27
CA HIS A 75 -12.19 -19.30 -7.40
C HIS A 75 -13.31 -18.34 -7.85
N HIS A 76 -13.15 -17.65 -8.99
CA HIS A 76 -14.10 -16.62 -9.45
C HIS A 76 -14.42 -15.58 -8.36
N ALA A 77 -13.45 -15.26 -7.50
CA ALA A 77 -13.67 -14.46 -6.32
C ALA A 77 -13.71 -12.94 -6.61
N HIS A 78 -14.50 -12.21 -5.82
CA HIS A 78 -14.66 -10.76 -5.94
C HIS A 78 -13.70 -9.96 -5.06
N ILE A 79 -12.55 -10.53 -4.70
CA ILE A 79 -11.52 -9.83 -3.93
C ILE A 79 -10.91 -8.66 -4.71
N CYS A 80 -10.76 -7.51 -4.04
CA CYS A 80 -10.01 -6.37 -4.58
C CYS A 80 -8.51 -6.57 -4.27
N ILE A 81 -7.69 -6.79 -5.30
CA ILE A 81 -6.24 -6.84 -5.19
C ILE A 81 -5.71 -5.44 -5.49
N GLU A 82 -5.36 -4.67 -4.45
CA GLU A 82 -4.86 -3.31 -4.58
C GLU A 82 -3.34 -3.30 -4.58
N LEU A 83 -2.75 -2.90 -5.70
CA LEU A 83 -1.33 -2.55 -5.78
C LEU A 83 -1.15 -1.13 -5.22
N GLN A 84 -0.47 -1.02 -4.09
CA GLN A 84 -0.12 0.25 -3.47
C GLN A 84 1.34 0.58 -3.72
N VAL A 85 1.59 1.78 -4.24
CA VAL A 85 2.93 2.27 -4.56
C VAL A 85 3.16 3.60 -3.87
N LEU A 86 4.22 3.72 -3.08
CA LEU A 86 4.69 4.99 -2.57
C LEU A 86 5.38 5.76 -3.70
N ARG A 87 5.07 7.04 -3.81
CA ARG A 87 5.80 7.93 -4.71
C ARG A 87 7.09 8.37 -4.04
N LEU A 88 8.20 7.85 -4.54
CA LEU A 88 9.55 8.11 -4.06
C LEU A 88 10.39 8.64 -5.21
N GLN A 89 11.48 9.35 -4.91
CA GLN A 89 12.44 9.79 -5.92
C GLN A 89 13.04 8.60 -6.69
N THR A 90 13.28 7.50 -6.00
CA THR A 90 13.90 6.29 -6.57
C THR A 90 13.05 5.56 -7.60
N ASN A 91 11.72 5.78 -7.63
CA ASN A 91 10.80 5.11 -8.55
C ASN A 91 10.03 6.08 -9.47
N GLU A 92 10.43 7.35 -9.55
CA GLU A 92 9.71 8.37 -10.35
C GLU A 92 9.52 8.00 -11.81
N ASN A 93 10.54 7.41 -12.40
CA ASN A 93 10.55 7.02 -13.82
C ASN A 93 9.63 5.83 -14.13
N GLU A 94 9.20 5.09 -13.10
CA GLU A 94 8.40 3.89 -13.23
C GLU A 94 6.87 4.15 -13.15
N TRP A 95 6.41 5.28 -12.61
CA TRP A 95 4.99 5.53 -12.33
C TRP A 95 4.09 5.45 -13.55
N GLN A 96 4.56 5.90 -14.72
CA GLN A 96 3.77 5.82 -15.95
C GLN A 96 3.64 4.37 -16.42
N TRP A 97 4.74 3.62 -16.35
CA TRP A 97 4.75 2.21 -16.70
C TRP A 97 3.82 1.40 -15.79
N ILE A 98 3.93 1.57 -14.46
CA ILE A 98 3.07 0.92 -13.46
C ILE A 98 1.60 1.20 -13.75
N ARG A 99 1.25 2.46 -14.07
CA ARG A 99 -0.12 2.86 -14.36
C ARG A 99 -0.72 2.15 -15.57
N ARG A 100 0.10 1.79 -16.53
CA ARG A 100 -0.34 1.07 -17.73
C ARG A 100 -0.43 -0.44 -17.49
N HIS A 101 0.46 -1.02 -16.67
CA HIS A 101 0.67 -2.47 -16.58
C HIS A 101 0.19 -3.12 -15.27
N TYR A 102 -0.33 -2.34 -14.30
CA TYR A 102 -0.72 -2.92 -13.01
C TYR A 102 -1.74 -4.08 -13.12
N ARG A 103 -2.61 -4.07 -14.15
CA ARG A 103 -3.58 -5.15 -14.38
C ARG A 103 -2.91 -6.41 -14.90
N GLU A 104 -1.93 -6.26 -15.77
CA GLU A 104 -1.11 -7.36 -16.28
C GLU A 104 -0.28 -8.02 -15.17
N LEU A 105 0.13 -7.22 -14.18
CA LEU A 105 0.78 -7.71 -12.97
C LEU A 105 -0.15 -8.47 -12.01
N GLY A 106 -1.46 -8.47 -12.28
CA GLY A 106 -2.47 -9.19 -11.50
C GLY A 106 -3.26 -8.34 -10.49
N ALA A 107 -3.01 -7.03 -10.42
CA ALA A 107 -3.77 -6.15 -9.55
C ALA A 107 -5.09 -5.70 -10.20
N THR A 108 -6.15 -5.59 -9.39
CA THR A 108 -7.45 -5.07 -9.85
C THR A 108 -7.55 -3.56 -9.67
N ARG A 109 -6.73 -3.00 -8.78
CA ARG A 109 -6.70 -1.58 -8.44
C ARG A 109 -5.26 -1.11 -8.23
N LEU A 110 -4.97 0.12 -8.64
CA LEU A 110 -3.71 0.80 -8.37
C LEU A 110 -3.94 2.05 -7.51
N VAL A 111 -3.14 2.20 -6.47
CA VAL A 111 -3.16 3.38 -5.60
C VAL A 111 -1.73 3.90 -5.41
N PHE A 112 -1.51 5.15 -5.80
CA PHE A 112 -0.29 5.86 -5.44
C PHE A 112 -0.49 6.63 -4.14
N LYS A 113 0.44 6.47 -3.20
CA LYS A 113 0.49 7.25 -1.96
C LYS A 113 1.75 8.10 -1.89
N THR A 114 1.66 9.21 -1.17
CA THR A 114 2.82 10.03 -0.83
C THR A 114 3.53 9.43 0.36
N ALA A 115 4.86 9.41 0.33
CA ALA A 115 5.66 8.92 1.46
C ALA A 115 5.49 9.82 2.69
N GLN A 116 5.47 9.19 3.86
CA GLN A 116 5.61 9.86 5.14
C GLN A 116 7.04 9.66 5.61
N LEU A 117 7.76 10.75 5.78
CA LEU A 117 9.16 10.77 6.22
C LEU A 117 9.21 11.42 7.58
N TYR A 118 9.92 10.84 8.53
CA TYR A 118 10.00 11.36 9.89
C TYR A 118 11.01 12.50 9.99
N ASP A 119 12.19 12.35 9.37
CA ASP A 119 13.23 13.37 9.32
C ASP A 119 13.23 14.09 7.97
N TYR A 120 12.23 14.95 7.77
CA TYR A 120 12.03 15.63 6.50
C TYR A 120 12.54 17.09 6.49
N GLN A 121 12.87 17.68 7.65
CA GLN A 121 13.11 19.12 7.77
C GLN A 121 14.31 19.60 6.93
N HIS A 122 15.35 18.79 6.82
CA HIS A 122 16.54 19.08 6.01
C HIS A 122 16.53 18.42 4.62
N GLY A 123 15.38 17.84 4.24
CA GLY A 123 15.24 17.05 3.01
C GLY A 123 15.52 15.56 3.27
N HIS A 124 15.13 14.74 2.32
CA HIS A 124 15.32 13.29 2.40
C HIS A 124 15.50 12.71 0.99
N ALA A 125 16.46 11.79 0.82
CA ALA A 125 16.79 11.18 -0.48
C ALA A 125 15.59 10.49 -1.17
N LEU A 126 14.60 10.07 -0.40
CA LEU A 126 13.39 9.45 -0.94
C LEU A 126 12.28 10.45 -1.31
N MET A 127 12.48 11.75 -1.06
CA MET A 127 11.49 12.75 -1.46
C MET A 127 11.37 12.81 -2.98
N PRO A 128 10.14 12.78 -3.53
CA PRO A 128 9.93 13.01 -4.95
C PRO A 128 10.53 14.33 -5.40
N SER A 129 11.17 14.34 -6.57
CA SER A 129 11.75 15.55 -7.16
C SER A 129 10.68 16.58 -7.50
N ASN A 130 9.48 16.11 -7.91
CA ASN A 130 8.33 16.95 -8.17
C ASN A 130 7.53 17.21 -6.89
N PRO A 131 7.50 18.47 -6.38
CA PRO A 131 6.80 18.82 -5.13
C PRO A 131 5.30 18.50 -5.12
N ARG A 132 4.66 18.36 -6.29
CA ARG A 132 3.24 18.01 -6.43
C ARG A 132 2.94 16.64 -5.82
N TYR A 133 3.92 15.74 -5.80
CA TYR A 133 3.80 14.38 -5.30
C TYR A 133 4.38 14.18 -3.89
N SER A 134 4.90 15.28 -3.30
CA SER A 134 5.41 15.29 -1.94
C SER A 134 4.36 15.83 -0.95
N ARG A 135 4.40 15.34 0.30
CA ARG A 135 3.68 15.95 1.43
C ARG A 135 4.36 17.22 1.92
N TYR A 136 5.60 17.43 1.51
CA TYR A 136 6.50 18.44 2.04
C TYR A 136 6.77 19.51 0.98
N ARG A 137 6.90 20.76 1.42
CA ARG A 137 7.24 21.89 0.58
C ARG A 137 8.49 22.56 1.14
N LYS A 138 9.45 22.87 0.26
CA LYS A 138 10.64 23.64 0.61
C LYS A 138 10.23 25.08 0.93
N THR A 139 10.76 25.62 2.04
CA THR A 139 10.58 27.01 2.45
C THR A 139 11.63 27.89 1.80
N LYS A 140 11.50 29.22 1.98
CA LYS A 140 12.50 30.17 1.50
C LYS A 140 13.84 30.02 2.22
N GLU A 141 13.80 29.56 3.46
CA GLU A 141 14.95 29.31 4.33
C GLU A 141 15.65 27.97 4.01
N GLY A 142 15.18 27.22 3.00
CA GLY A 142 15.78 25.97 2.57
C GLY A 142 15.31 24.72 3.34
N THR A 143 14.55 24.89 4.40
CA THR A 143 13.95 23.78 5.18
C THR A 143 12.67 23.25 4.52
N TYR A 144 12.17 22.11 4.98
CA TYR A 144 10.90 21.54 4.49
C TYR A 144 9.83 21.60 5.56
N ARG A 145 8.59 21.88 5.15
CA ARG A 145 7.39 21.87 6.01
C ARG A 145 6.28 21.05 5.35
N LEU A 146 5.38 20.50 6.17
CA LEU A 146 4.18 19.85 5.65
C LEU A 146 3.34 20.85 4.82
N HIS A 147 2.86 20.40 3.68
CA HIS A 147 2.06 21.23 2.80
C HIS A 147 0.73 21.56 3.45
N ARG A 148 0.35 22.84 3.49
CA ARG A 148 -0.88 23.35 4.14
C ARG A 148 -2.17 22.63 3.68
N SER A 149 -2.28 22.30 2.40
CA SER A 149 -3.45 21.56 1.87
C SER A 149 -3.58 20.17 2.45
N TRP A 150 -2.45 19.56 2.83
CA TRP A 150 -2.43 18.26 3.48
C TRP A 150 -2.89 18.36 4.95
N ILE A 151 -2.42 19.38 5.67
CA ILE A 151 -2.84 19.70 7.05
C ILE A 151 -4.34 19.97 7.09
N ARG A 152 -4.87 20.83 6.22
CA ARG A 152 -6.30 21.19 6.17
C ARG A 152 -7.21 19.99 5.86
N ARG A 153 -6.79 19.04 5.05
CA ARG A 153 -7.59 17.83 4.73
C ARG A 153 -7.70 16.85 5.88
N HIS A 154 -6.73 16.84 6.80
CA HIS A 154 -6.61 15.78 7.81
C HIS A 154 -6.80 16.30 9.24
N TRP A 155 -6.82 17.61 9.47
CA TRP A 155 -6.79 18.20 10.81
C TRP A 155 -7.96 19.14 11.12
N VAL A 156 -8.83 19.48 10.17
CA VAL A 156 -9.94 20.40 10.42
C VAL A 156 -11.20 19.62 10.76
N ASN A 157 -11.51 19.58 12.06
CA ASN A 157 -12.82 19.32 12.70
C ASN A 157 -13.73 18.19 12.15
N THR A 158 -13.21 17.24 11.38
CA THR A 158 -13.94 16.03 11.05
C THR A 158 -13.51 14.91 11.96
N PRO A 159 -14.39 14.34 12.79
CA PRO A 159 -14.09 13.13 13.55
C PRO A 159 -13.60 12.05 12.57
N CYS A 160 -12.51 11.36 12.94
CA CYS A 160 -11.98 10.30 12.09
C CYS A 160 -13.05 9.20 11.96
N TYR A 161 -13.68 9.12 10.81
CA TYR A 161 -14.73 8.13 10.53
C TYR A 161 -14.27 6.69 10.82
N ARG A 162 -12.99 6.39 10.67
CA ARG A 162 -12.43 5.06 10.94
C ARG A 162 -12.57 4.61 12.39
N LEU A 163 -12.56 5.55 13.35
CA LEU A 163 -12.78 5.23 14.76
C LEU A 163 -14.18 4.63 15.04
N TRP A 164 -15.12 4.90 14.13
CA TRP A 164 -16.52 4.47 14.28
C TRP A 164 -16.88 3.30 13.34
N SER A 165 -16.09 3.09 12.29
CA SER A 165 -16.43 2.15 11.22
C SER A 165 -15.50 0.95 11.12
N GLY A 166 -14.44 0.87 11.92
CA GLY A 166 -13.49 -0.23 11.83
C GLY A 166 -12.51 -0.29 12.97
N CYS A 167 -11.84 -1.41 13.08
CA CYS A 167 -10.71 -1.62 13.97
C CYS A 167 -9.59 -2.33 13.23
N VAL A 168 -8.40 -2.31 13.81
CA VAL A 168 -7.25 -3.10 13.38
C VAL A 168 -7.05 -4.23 14.38
N ILE A 169 -6.87 -5.45 13.88
CA ILE A 169 -6.50 -6.60 14.70
C ILE A 169 -5.04 -6.91 14.37
N THR A 170 -4.16 -6.87 15.36
CA THR A 170 -2.74 -7.16 15.23
C THR A 170 -2.48 -8.66 15.03
N ALA A 171 -1.24 -9.03 14.74
CA ALA A 171 -0.84 -10.44 14.63
C ALA A 171 -0.98 -11.17 15.98
N GLU A 172 -0.83 -10.45 17.09
CA GLU A 172 -0.98 -10.92 18.47
C GLU A 172 -2.45 -11.02 18.90
N GLY A 173 -3.38 -10.53 18.08
CA GLY A 173 -4.82 -10.53 18.37
C GLY A 173 -5.32 -9.31 19.14
N GLU A 174 -4.50 -8.28 19.31
CA GLU A 174 -4.91 -7.03 19.95
C GLU A 174 -5.86 -6.24 19.03
N VAL A 175 -6.86 -5.61 19.61
CA VAL A 175 -7.82 -4.78 18.88
C VAL A 175 -7.48 -3.31 19.08
N LEU A 176 -7.13 -2.64 18.01
CA LEU A 176 -6.78 -1.22 17.99
C LEU A 176 -7.83 -0.41 17.21
N PRO A 177 -8.11 0.83 17.62
CA PRO A 177 -9.12 1.65 16.96
C PRO A 177 -8.76 2.05 15.52
N CYS A 178 -7.48 2.14 15.19
CA CYS A 178 -7.00 2.52 13.85
C CYS A 178 -5.51 2.27 13.72
#